data_f63d62e56ea374901fd4c4dd51551b55
#
_entry.id   f63d62e56ea374901fd4c4dd51551b55
#
_cell.length_a   1.000
_cell.length_b   1.000
_cell.length_c   1.000
_cell.angle_alpha   90.00
_cell.angle_beta   90.00
_cell.angle_gamma   90.00
#
_symmetry.space_group_name_H-M   'P 1'
#
loop_
_entity.id
_entity.type
_entity.pdbx_description
1 polymer ?
#
loop_
_entity_poly.entity_id
_entity_poly.type
_entity_poly.pdbx_seq_one_letter_code
_entity_poly.pdbx_strand_id
1 'polypeptide(L)'
;MSLIAFSNISKIYQMGKVAVPALDNISLTIEQGESVSIIGRSGSGKTTLLDIIGCLSLPTSGEYLLNGNAVSSFSEEALAKIRNQLIGFIFQTFHLLPRQTALMNVSLPLFYNDTPKSERMDRAREALRQVGLSDRENHMQSELSGGQQQRVAIARALVTHPKMILADEPTGNLDSKSGTEIIDLLLELNQSGSTLIIITHDAEVAKRAKRKVIIADGKIV
;
A
#
# COMPACT_ATOMS: atom_id res chain seq x y z
N MET A 1 -10.15 -14.74 9.09
CA MET A 1 -9.94 -13.79 10.22
C MET A 1 -9.78 -12.39 9.62
N SER A 2 -10.53 -11.43 10.16
CA SER A 2 -10.49 -10.05 9.70
C SER A 2 -9.10 -9.45 9.93
N LEU A 3 -8.46 -8.94 8.88
CA LEU A 3 -7.22 -8.18 8.97
C LEU A 3 -7.50 -6.71 9.29
N ILE A 4 -8.56 -6.16 8.68
CA ILE A 4 -9.02 -4.78 8.87
C ILE A 4 -10.49 -4.84 9.26
N ALA A 5 -10.86 -4.15 10.34
CA ALA A 5 -12.25 -3.90 10.67
C ALA A 5 -12.44 -2.43 11.05
N PHE A 6 -13.26 -1.74 10.27
CA PHE A 6 -13.72 -0.38 10.51
C PHE A 6 -15.15 -0.39 10.98
N SER A 7 -15.41 0.31 12.08
CA SER A 7 -16.73 0.53 12.63
C SER A 7 -16.98 2.03 12.72
N ASN A 8 -17.85 2.55 11.86
CA ASN A 8 -18.29 3.94 11.85
C ASN A 8 -17.15 4.96 11.79
N ILE A 9 -16.13 4.71 10.99
CA ILE A 9 -14.96 5.59 10.81
C ILE A 9 -15.37 6.88 10.15
N SER A 10 -15.05 8.00 10.78
CA SER A 10 -15.15 9.34 10.18
C SER A 10 -13.82 10.08 10.27
N LYS A 11 -13.53 10.91 9.27
CA LYS A 11 -12.36 11.78 9.24
C LYS A 11 -12.74 13.18 8.82
N ILE A 12 -12.42 14.13 9.69
CA ILE A 12 -12.64 15.57 9.48
C ILE A 12 -11.29 16.27 9.54
N TYR A 13 -10.94 17.00 8.50
CA TYR A 13 -9.76 17.87 8.49
C TYR A 13 -10.14 19.29 8.88
N GLN A 14 -9.35 19.92 9.73
CA GLN A 14 -9.50 21.31 10.09
C GLN A 14 -8.61 22.18 9.19
N MET A 15 -9.22 22.99 8.33
CA MET A 15 -8.54 23.95 7.47
C MET A 15 -8.82 25.37 7.99
N GLY A 16 -8.04 25.81 8.97
CA GLY A 16 -8.29 27.03 9.71
C GLY A 16 -9.60 26.96 10.49
N LYS A 17 -10.61 27.77 10.13
CA LYS A 17 -11.94 27.75 10.75
C LYS A 17 -12.95 26.81 10.07
N VAL A 18 -12.57 26.19 8.96
CA VAL A 18 -13.48 25.35 8.16
C VAL A 18 -13.19 23.88 8.47
N ALA A 19 -14.24 23.14 8.83
CA ALA A 19 -14.18 21.68 8.99
C ALA A 19 -14.57 21.01 7.66
N VAL A 20 -13.67 20.19 7.10
CA VAL A 20 -13.89 19.48 5.84
C VAL A 20 -14.02 17.98 6.14
N PRO A 21 -15.24 17.41 6.06
CA PRO A 21 -15.43 15.97 6.22
C PRO A 21 -14.86 15.26 4.98
N ALA A 22 -13.90 14.36 5.20
CA ALA A 22 -13.30 13.55 4.14
C ALA A 22 -13.85 12.12 4.13
N LEU A 23 -14.21 11.58 5.30
CA LEU A 23 -14.92 10.31 5.43
C LEU A 23 -16.06 10.48 6.43
N ASP A 24 -17.19 9.83 6.14
CA ASP A 24 -18.40 9.89 6.95
C ASP A 24 -18.95 8.48 7.17
N ASN A 25 -18.81 8.01 8.41
CA ASN A 25 -19.42 6.78 8.91
C ASN A 25 -19.09 5.51 8.11
N ILE A 26 -17.80 5.33 7.72
CA ILE A 26 -17.32 4.18 6.98
C ILE A 26 -17.28 2.94 7.88
N SER A 27 -17.97 1.88 7.47
CA SER A 27 -17.83 0.54 8.04
C SER A 27 -17.38 -0.42 6.95
N LEU A 28 -16.24 -1.10 7.19
CA LEU A 28 -15.59 -1.95 6.19
C LEU A 28 -14.79 -3.05 6.89
N THR A 29 -14.96 -4.28 6.44
CA THR A 29 -14.13 -5.40 6.89
C THR A 29 -13.35 -5.95 5.70
N ILE A 30 -12.05 -6.22 5.88
CA ILE A 30 -11.21 -6.89 4.88
C ILE A 30 -10.56 -8.09 5.55
N GLU A 31 -10.77 -9.27 4.95
CA GLU A 31 -10.22 -10.53 5.46
C GLU A 31 -8.76 -10.72 5.03
N GLN A 32 -8.00 -11.48 5.81
CA GLN A 32 -6.63 -11.83 5.44
C GLN A 32 -6.61 -12.63 4.12
N GLY A 33 -5.71 -12.27 3.19
CA GLY A 33 -5.61 -12.88 1.86
C GLY A 33 -6.70 -12.42 0.86
N GLU A 34 -7.54 -11.48 1.25
CA GLU A 34 -8.53 -10.89 0.34
C GLU A 34 -7.87 -9.96 -0.67
N SER A 35 -8.46 -9.87 -1.87
CA SER A 35 -8.13 -8.89 -2.90
C SER A 35 -9.29 -7.92 -3.06
N VAL A 36 -9.07 -6.65 -2.73
CA VAL A 36 -10.09 -5.58 -2.73
C VAL A 36 -9.63 -4.42 -3.58
N SER A 37 -10.51 -3.93 -4.47
CA SER A 37 -10.33 -2.65 -5.14
C SER A 37 -11.24 -1.59 -4.50
N ILE A 38 -10.69 -0.40 -4.27
CA ILE A 38 -11.42 0.77 -3.77
C ILE A 38 -11.46 1.80 -4.88
N ILE A 39 -12.66 2.11 -5.37
CA ILE A 39 -12.85 3.03 -6.48
C ILE A 39 -13.74 4.21 -6.11
N GLY A 40 -13.55 5.32 -6.80
CA GLY A 40 -14.35 6.53 -6.63
C GLY A 40 -13.76 7.70 -7.43
N ARG A 41 -14.52 8.77 -7.59
CA ARG A 41 -14.06 9.99 -8.27
C ARG A 41 -12.92 10.67 -7.49
N SER A 42 -12.21 11.57 -8.14
CA SER A 42 -11.26 12.45 -7.43
C SER A 42 -11.99 13.21 -6.32
N GLY A 43 -11.38 13.32 -5.15
CA GLY A 43 -11.98 13.98 -3.98
C GLY A 43 -13.02 13.15 -3.21
N SER A 44 -13.31 11.90 -3.59
CA SER A 44 -14.31 11.08 -2.90
C SER A 44 -13.88 10.53 -1.52
N GLY A 45 -12.63 10.74 -1.09
CA GLY A 45 -12.11 10.26 0.19
C GLY A 45 -11.18 9.04 0.10
N LYS A 46 -10.84 8.53 -1.11
CA LYS A 46 -10.00 7.33 -1.30
C LYS A 46 -8.63 7.46 -0.64
N THR A 47 -7.91 8.56 -0.87
CA THR A 47 -6.58 8.79 -0.27
C THR A 47 -6.68 8.88 1.25
N THR A 48 -7.71 9.54 1.78
CA THR A 48 -7.94 9.58 3.24
C THR A 48 -8.21 8.19 3.81
N LEU A 49 -8.99 7.37 3.09
CA LEU A 49 -9.23 5.99 3.52
C LEU A 49 -7.93 5.16 3.47
N LEU A 50 -7.12 5.33 2.41
CA LEU A 50 -5.80 4.71 2.30
C LEU A 50 -4.90 5.10 3.48
N ASP A 51 -4.84 6.39 3.81
CA ASP A 51 -4.02 6.89 4.92
C ASP A 51 -4.43 6.27 6.25
N ILE A 52 -5.74 6.07 6.48
CA ILE A 52 -6.23 5.43 7.71
C ILE A 52 -5.92 3.93 7.68
N ILE A 53 -6.21 3.22 6.59
CA ILE A 53 -5.86 1.79 6.44
C ILE A 53 -4.35 1.59 6.66
N GLY A 54 -3.55 2.49 6.09
CA GLY A 54 -2.09 2.46 6.17
C GLY A 54 -1.51 2.93 7.50
N CYS A 55 -2.34 3.29 8.49
CA CYS A 55 -1.88 3.87 9.76
C CYS A 55 -1.01 5.13 9.58
N LEU A 56 -1.18 5.88 8.48
CA LEU A 56 -0.54 7.17 8.23
C LEU A 56 -1.33 8.33 8.87
N SER A 57 -2.62 8.10 9.11
CA SER A 57 -3.52 9.04 9.78
C SER A 57 -4.49 8.29 10.68
N LEU A 58 -4.84 8.87 11.82
CA LEU A 58 -5.88 8.32 12.69
C LEU A 58 -7.26 8.86 12.28
N PRO A 59 -8.35 8.10 12.45
CA PRO A 59 -9.71 8.60 12.28
C PRO A 59 -10.03 9.68 13.33
N THR A 60 -10.99 10.56 13.03
CA THR A 60 -11.52 11.53 13.98
C THR A 60 -12.48 10.85 14.97
N SER A 61 -13.23 9.86 14.49
CA SER A 61 -14.14 9.05 15.30
C SER A 61 -14.34 7.67 14.68
N GLY A 62 -14.97 6.77 15.43
CA GLY A 62 -15.13 5.36 15.06
C GLY A 62 -13.99 4.48 15.59
N GLU A 63 -14.06 3.19 15.31
CA GLU A 63 -13.08 2.21 15.75
C GLU A 63 -12.40 1.55 14.56
N TYR A 64 -11.07 1.50 14.58
CA TYR A 64 -10.25 0.76 13.63
C TYR A 64 -9.49 -0.36 14.35
N LEU A 65 -9.82 -1.61 14.01
CA LEU A 65 -9.06 -2.79 14.42
C LEU A 65 -8.18 -3.27 13.28
N LEU A 66 -6.87 -3.35 13.52
CA LEU A 66 -5.89 -3.95 12.62
C LEU A 66 -5.38 -5.25 13.23
N ASN A 67 -5.63 -6.36 12.56
CA ASN A 67 -5.28 -7.70 13.06
C ASN A 67 -5.79 -7.93 14.50
N GLY A 68 -7.02 -7.46 14.77
CA GLY A 68 -7.69 -7.58 16.08
C GLY A 68 -7.27 -6.57 17.14
N ASN A 69 -6.34 -5.66 16.87
CA ASN A 69 -5.87 -4.65 17.83
C ASN A 69 -6.39 -3.26 17.47
N ALA A 70 -6.88 -2.52 18.45
CA ALA A 70 -7.37 -1.16 18.25
C ALA A 70 -6.21 -0.20 17.91
N VAL A 71 -6.25 0.40 16.72
CA VAL A 71 -5.19 1.29 16.23
C VAL A 71 -5.05 2.55 17.10
N SER A 72 -6.13 3.04 17.68
CA SER A 72 -6.15 4.18 18.61
C SER A 72 -5.37 3.96 19.90
N SER A 73 -5.06 2.70 20.25
CA SER A 73 -4.30 2.35 21.46
C SER A 73 -2.79 2.41 21.28
N PHE A 74 -2.32 2.59 20.04
CA PHE A 74 -0.89 2.56 19.71
C PHE A 74 -0.24 3.95 19.80
N SER A 75 1.00 3.99 20.30
CA SER A 75 1.86 5.17 20.18
C SER A 75 2.35 5.36 18.74
N GLU A 76 2.83 6.54 18.39
CA GLU A 76 3.42 6.82 17.08
C GLU A 76 4.58 5.87 16.73
N GLU A 77 5.39 5.49 17.72
CA GLU A 77 6.47 4.50 17.52
C GLU A 77 5.92 3.11 17.20
N ALA A 78 4.85 2.70 17.90
CA ALA A 78 4.19 1.42 17.63
C ALA A 78 3.54 1.42 16.24
N LEU A 79 2.89 2.53 15.82
CA LEU A 79 2.34 2.69 14.49
C LEU A 79 3.43 2.65 13.42
N ALA A 80 4.61 3.23 13.65
CA ALA A 80 5.74 3.16 12.73
C ALA A 80 6.24 1.71 12.55
N LYS A 81 6.32 0.93 13.63
CA LYS A 81 6.66 -0.50 13.58
C LYS A 81 5.60 -1.31 12.82
N ILE A 82 4.31 -1.05 13.08
CA ILE A 82 3.18 -1.67 12.37
C ILE A 82 3.27 -1.39 10.87
N ARG A 83 3.47 -0.13 10.47
CA ARG A 83 3.66 0.24 9.06
C ARG A 83 4.81 -0.53 8.42
N ASN A 84 5.95 -0.60 9.08
CA ASN A 84 7.12 -1.30 8.55
C ASN A 84 6.91 -2.80 8.44
N GLN A 85 6.25 -3.44 9.42
CA GLN A 85 6.17 -4.89 9.51
C GLN A 85 4.94 -5.51 8.83
N LEU A 86 3.81 -4.79 8.80
CA LEU A 86 2.55 -5.34 8.34
C LEU A 86 2.09 -4.78 7.00
N ILE A 87 2.61 -3.63 6.55
CA ILE A 87 2.06 -2.90 5.41
C ILE A 87 3.15 -2.62 4.37
N GLY A 88 2.96 -3.15 3.17
CA GLY A 88 3.76 -2.79 1.99
C GLY A 88 3.05 -1.70 1.19
N PHE A 89 3.62 -0.50 1.12
CA PHE A 89 3.05 0.61 0.35
C PHE A 89 3.60 0.63 -1.07
N ILE A 90 2.71 0.80 -2.04
CA ILE A 90 3.01 1.00 -3.45
C ILE A 90 2.25 2.24 -3.92
N PHE A 91 2.95 3.24 -4.44
CA PHE A 91 2.36 4.51 -4.87
C PHE A 91 2.45 4.69 -6.39
N GLN A 92 1.62 5.56 -6.92
CA GLN A 92 1.63 5.98 -8.32
C GLN A 92 2.99 6.57 -8.73
N THR A 93 3.57 7.43 -7.88
CA THR A 93 4.94 7.92 -8.00
C THR A 93 5.83 7.00 -7.17
N PHE A 94 6.73 6.31 -7.80
CA PHE A 94 7.53 5.19 -7.25
C PHE A 94 8.25 5.49 -5.94
N HIS A 95 8.50 6.78 -5.62
CA HIS A 95 9.22 7.26 -4.44
C HIS A 95 10.54 6.53 -4.20
N LEU A 96 11.28 6.26 -5.26
CA LEU A 96 12.63 5.72 -5.17
C LEU A 96 13.61 6.84 -4.81
N LEU A 97 14.64 6.49 -4.04
CA LEU A 97 15.75 7.38 -3.74
C LEU A 97 16.63 7.50 -5.00
N PRO A 98 16.72 8.68 -5.65
CA PRO A 98 17.27 8.80 -7.00
C PRO A 98 18.79 8.55 -7.09
N ARG A 99 19.51 8.69 -5.97
CA ARG A 99 20.96 8.45 -5.88
C ARG A 99 21.34 7.11 -5.26
N GLN A 100 20.37 6.19 -5.19
CA GLN A 100 20.55 4.86 -4.66
C GLN A 100 20.25 3.82 -5.74
N THR A 101 20.95 2.68 -5.69
CA THR A 101 20.67 1.55 -6.57
C THR A 101 19.30 0.91 -6.25
N ALA A 102 18.79 0.06 -7.15
CA ALA A 102 17.58 -0.72 -6.91
C ALA A 102 17.73 -1.56 -5.63
N LEU A 103 18.87 -2.23 -5.44
CA LEU A 103 19.15 -3.01 -4.25
C LEU A 103 19.08 -2.17 -2.97
N MET A 104 19.68 -0.98 -2.95
CA MET A 104 19.65 -0.08 -1.80
C MET A 104 18.26 0.45 -1.51
N ASN A 105 17.47 0.80 -2.53
CA ASN A 105 16.08 1.19 -2.39
C ASN A 105 15.24 0.07 -1.74
N VAL A 106 15.41 -1.17 -2.21
CA VAL A 106 14.67 -2.33 -1.67
C VAL A 106 15.10 -2.65 -0.25
N SER A 107 16.38 -2.51 0.09
CA SER A 107 16.89 -2.80 1.43
C SER A 107 16.44 -1.79 2.50
N LEU A 108 15.98 -0.59 2.10
CA LEU A 108 15.70 0.53 3.01
C LEU A 108 14.77 0.18 4.17
N PRO A 109 13.61 -0.51 3.99
CA PRO A 109 12.74 -0.85 5.12
C PRO A 109 13.39 -1.74 6.17
N LEU A 110 14.39 -2.55 5.79
CA LEU A 110 15.10 -3.46 6.68
C LEU A 110 16.05 -2.75 7.66
N PHE A 111 16.31 -1.45 7.46
CA PHE A 111 17.09 -0.65 8.43
C PHE A 111 16.23 -0.19 9.62
N TYR A 112 14.91 -0.25 9.49
CA TYR A 112 13.95 0.22 10.49
C TYR A 112 13.25 -0.93 11.23
N ASN A 113 13.73 -2.15 11.04
CA ASN A 113 13.27 -3.33 11.78
C ASN A 113 14.48 -4.11 12.34
N ASP A 114 14.20 -5.19 13.07
CA ASP A 114 15.23 -5.99 13.73
C ASP A 114 16.00 -6.94 12.78
N THR A 115 15.97 -6.72 11.45
CA THR A 115 16.70 -7.55 10.48
C THR A 115 18.21 -7.39 10.68
N PRO A 116 18.96 -8.47 10.89
CA PRO A 116 20.40 -8.42 11.02
C PRO A 116 21.08 -7.81 9.80
N LYS A 117 22.11 -6.99 10.01
CA LYS A 117 22.82 -6.30 8.93
C LYS A 117 23.33 -7.27 7.84
N SER A 118 23.77 -8.46 8.24
CA SER A 118 24.23 -9.53 7.33
C SER A 118 23.16 -10.04 6.37
N GLU A 119 21.89 -9.98 6.75
CA GLU A 119 20.77 -10.53 5.97
C GLU A 119 20.11 -9.51 5.03
N ARG A 120 20.29 -8.19 5.29
CA ARG A 120 19.53 -7.15 4.58
C ARG A 120 19.70 -7.19 3.08
N MET A 121 20.95 -7.37 2.61
CA MET A 121 21.23 -7.38 1.16
C MET A 121 20.69 -8.64 0.50
N ASP A 122 20.78 -9.79 1.15
CA ASP A 122 20.28 -11.04 0.60
C ASP A 122 18.74 -11.05 0.52
N ARG A 123 18.06 -10.53 1.55
CA ARG A 123 16.60 -10.32 1.49
C ARG A 123 16.20 -9.34 0.37
N ALA A 124 16.96 -8.25 0.19
CA ALA A 124 16.68 -7.29 -0.87
C ALA A 124 16.90 -7.90 -2.27
N ARG A 125 17.94 -8.74 -2.48
CA ARG A 125 18.15 -9.49 -3.72
C ARG A 125 17.01 -10.47 -3.99
N GLU A 126 16.58 -11.19 -2.96
CA GLU A 126 15.45 -12.10 -3.09
C GLU A 126 14.17 -11.36 -3.49
N ALA A 127 13.88 -10.21 -2.88
CA ALA A 127 12.72 -9.40 -3.26
C ALA A 127 12.83 -8.87 -4.71
N LEU A 128 14.02 -8.47 -5.17
CA LEU A 128 14.26 -8.10 -6.58
C LEU A 128 14.05 -9.28 -7.52
N ARG A 129 14.47 -10.48 -7.13
CA ARG A 129 14.25 -11.71 -7.90
C ARG A 129 12.77 -12.01 -8.07
N GLN A 130 11.96 -11.86 -7.01
CA GLN A 130 10.51 -12.08 -7.04
C GLN A 130 9.78 -11.16 -8.03
N VAL A 131 10.32 -9.99 -8.30
CA VAL A 131 9.75 -9.05 -9.28
C VAL A 131 10.45 -9.08 -10.64
N GLY A 132 11.36 -10.05 -10.89
CA GLY A 132 12.05 -10.25 -12.16
C GLY A 132 13.14 -9.20 -12.47
N LEU A 133 13.84 -8.67 -11.45
CA LEU A 133 14.86 -7.64 -11.57
C LEU A 133 16.24 -8.05 -11.02
N SER A 134 16.58 -9.34 -11.04
CA SER A 134 17.87 -9.84 -10.53
C SER A 134 19.07 -9.22 -11.23
N ASP A 135 18.95 -8.90 -12.53
CA ASP A 135 20.01 -8.31 -13.36
C ASP A 135 20.07 -6.78 -13.26
N ARG A 136 19.18 -6.15 -12.46
CA ARG A 136 19.05 -4.71 -12.31
C ARG A 136 19.42 -4.20 -10.91
N GLU A 137 19.94 -5.05 -10.03
CA GLU A 137 20.18 -4.70 -8.62
C GLU A 137 21.09 -3.47 -8.43
N ASN A 138 22.05 -3.25 -9.34
CA ASN A 138 23.02 -2.15 -9.30
C ASN A 138 22.59 -0.91 -10.10
N HIS A 139 21.45 -0.93 -10.80
CA HIS A 139 20.97 0.20 -11.58
C HIS A 139 20.37 1.28 -10.66
N MET A 140 20.61 2.54 -11.02
CA MET A 140 19.97 3.70 -10.39
C MET A 140 18.60 3.94 -11.01
N GLN A 141 17.76 4.74 -10.33
CA GLN A 141 16.42 5.07 -10.81
C GLN A 141 16.41 5.59 -12.25
N SER A 142 17.38 6.45 -12.63
CA SER A 142 17.47 7.04 -13.98
C SER A 142 17.81 6.04 -15.09
N GLU A 143 18.27 4.84 -14.73
CA GLU A 143 18.66 3.78 -15.68
C GLU A 143 17.55 2.74 -15.85
N LEU A 144 16.42 2.92 -15.16
CA LEU A 144 15.27 2.01 -15.15
C LEU A 144 14.08 2.62 -15.88
N SER A 145 13.37 1.79 -16.66
CA SER A 145 12.08 2.18 -17.22
C SER A 145 11.02 2.38 -16.13
N GLY A 146 9.90 3.05 -16.43
CA GLY A 146 8.81 3.26 -15.47
C GLY A 146 8.29 1.96 -14.86
N GLY A 147 8.07 0.92 -15.68
CA GLY A 147 7.67 -0.40 -15.21
C GLY A 147 8.71 -1.07 -14.31
N GLN A 148 10.03 -0.92 -14.63
CA GLN A 148 11.10 -1.41 -13.76
C GLN A 148 11.18 -0.64 -12.45
N GLN A 149 11.00 0.68 -12.45
CA GLN A 149 10.93 1.50 -11.23
C GLN A 149 9.77 1.05 -10.33
N GLN A 150 8.61 0.77 -10.92
CA GLN A 150 7.46 0.25 -10.17
C GLN A 150 7.74 -1.14 -9.59
N ARG A 151 8.38 -2.03 -10.35
CA ARG A 151 8.81 -3.33 -9.83
C ARG A 151 9.80 -3.19 -8.65
N VAL A 152 10.73 -2.22 -8.68
CA VAL A 152 11.62 -1.92 -7.54
C VAL A 152 10.79 -1.42 -6.33
N ALA A 153 9.79 -0.55 -6.55
CA ALA A 153 8.90 -0.09 -5.48
C ALA A 153 8.09 -1.26 -4.87
N ILE A 154 7.63 -2.20 -5.71
CA ILE A 154 6.96 -3.43 -5.26
C ILE A 154 7.93 -4.30 -4.45
N ALA A 155 9.13 -4.56 -4.93
CA ALA A 155 10.14 -5.33 -4.19
C ALA A 155 10.44 -4.70 -2.83
N ARG A 156 10.55 -3.37 -2.76
CA ARG A 156 10.71 -2.63 -1.51
C ARG A 156 9.52 -2.83 -0.56
N ALA A 157 8.31 -2.87 -1.09
CA ALA A 157 7.11 -3.12 -0.28
C ALA A 157 7.07 -4.56 0.26
N LEU A 158 7.64 -5.53 -0.46
CA LEU A 158 7.63 -6.96 -0.12
C LEU A 158 8.74 -7.38 0.84
N VAL A 159 9.86 -6.66 0.91
CA VAL A 159 11.09 -7.08 1.57
C VAL A 159 10.94 -7.36 3.07
N THR A 160 9.91 -6.79 3.70
CA THR A 160 9.55 -7.01 5.11
C THR A 160 8.56 -8.16 5.30
N HIS A 161 8.11 -8.83 4.23
CA HIS A 161 7.05 -9.85 4.24
C HIS A 161 5.75 -9.35 4.87
N PRO A 162 5.15 -8.26 4.34
CA PRO A 162 3.98 -7.63 4.94
C PRO A 162 2.75 -8.53 4.85
N LYS A 163 1.79 -8.36 5.79
CA LYS A 163 0.49 -9.05 5.74
C LYS A 163 -0.45 -8.46 4.70
N MET A 164 -0.27 -7.18 4.34
CA MET A 164 -1.03 -6.52 3.28
C MET A 164 -0.17 -5.64 2.40
N ILE A 165 -0.57 -5.56 1.14
CA ILE A 165 -0.05 -4.65 0.13
C ILE A 165 -1.14 -3.59 -0.11
N LEU A 166 -0.77 -2.33 0.07
CA LEU A 166 -1.64 -1.19 -0.13
C LEU A 166 -1.13 -0.38 -1.32
N ALA A 167 -1.82 -0.49 -2.46
CA ALA A 167 -1.41 0.08 -3.73
C ALA A 167 -2.32 1.26 -4.12
N ASP A 168 -1.73 2.46 -4.20
CA ASP A 168 -2.40 3.69 -4.62
C ASP A 168 -2.06 4.00 -6.06
N GLU A 169 -3.05 3.85 -6.97
CA GLU A 169 -2.93 4.06 -8.41
C GLU A 169 -1.65 3.42 -9.01
N PRO A 170 -1.41 2.12 -8.78
CA PRO A 170 -0.10 1.50 -9.03
C PRO A 170 0.32 1.50 -10.51
N THR A 171 -0.58 1.84 -11.42
CA THR A 171 -0.35 1.88 -12.88
C THR A 171 -0.47 3.28 -13.48
N GLY A 172 -0.78 4.29 -12.68
CA GLY A 172 -1.14 5.62 -13.18
C GLY A 172 -0.05 6.37 -13.96
N ASN A 173 1.23 5.98 -13.80
CA ASN A 173 2.37 6.56 -14.51
C ASN A 173 3.01 5.58 -15.50
N LEU A 174 2.31 4.51 -15.89
CA LEU A 174 2.82 3.46 -16.77
C LEU A 174 2.07 3.42 -18.09
N ASP A 175 2.73 2.93 -19.13
CA ASP A 175 2.05 2.51 -20.36
C ASP A 175 1.13 1.31 -20.10
N SER A 176 0.18 1.08 -20.99
CA SER A 176 -0.87 0.04 -20.83
C SER A 176 -0.29 -1.37 -20.67
N LYS A 177 0.81 -1.69 -21.37
CA LYS A 177 1.45 -3.00 -21.29
C LYS A 177 2.11 -3.18 -19.93
N SER A 178 2.97 -2.25 -19.54
CA SER A 178 3.63 -2.25 -18.22
C SER A 178 2.60 -2.24 -17.08
N GLY A 179 1.52 -1.46 -17.23
CA GLY A 179 0.43 -1.42 -16.26
C GLY A 179 -0.22 -2.79 -16.06
N THR A 180 -0.53 -3.51 -17.15
CA THR A 180 -1.09 -4.87 -17.08
C THR A 180 -0.15 -5.82 -16.35
N GLU A 181 1.14 -5.82 -16.69
CA GLU A 181 2.15 -6.66 -16.06
C GLU A 181 2.28 -6.38 -14.53
N ILE A 182 2.15 -5.12 -14.12
CA ILE A 182 2.18 -4.75 -12.70
C ILE A 182 0.95 -5.28 -11.96
N ILE A 183 -0.24 -5.17 -12.54
CA ILE A 183 -1.45 -5.72 -11.92
C ILE A 183 -1.37 -7.24 -11.83
N ASP A 184 -0.89 -7.92 -12.87
CA ASP A 184 -0.70 -9.37 -12.86
C ASP A 184 0.24 -9.78 -11.71
N LEU A 185 1.38 -9.12 -11.57
CA LEU A 185 2.33 -9.34 -10.47
C LEU A 185 1.67 -9.16 -9.09
N LEU A 186 0.89 -8.09 -8.89
CA LEU A 186 0.20 -7.85 -7.62
C LEU A 186 -0.84 -8.95 -7.31
N LEU A 187 -1.54 -9.45 -8.31
CA LEU A 187 -2.49 -10.54 -8.14
C LEU A 187 -1.80 -11.88 -7.85
N GLU A 188 -0.65 -12.17 -8.45
CA GLU A 188 0.17 -13.33 -8.13
C GLU A 188 0.65 -13.29 -6.66
N LEU A 189 1.08 -12.11 -6.19
CA LEU A 189 1.44 -11.91 -4.78
C LEU A 189 0.25 -12.11 -3.83
N ASN A 190 -0.95 -11.69 -4.24
CA ASN A 190 -2.16 -11.97 -3.46
C ASN A 190 -2.47 -13.48 -3.41
N GLN A 191 -2.34 -14.19 -4.54
CA GLN A 191 -2.53 -15.65 -4.58
C GLN A 191 -1.53 -16.39 -3.69
N SER A 192 -0.35 -15.81 -3.45
CA SER A 192 0.66 -16.35 -2.52
C SER A 192 0.33 -16.06 -1.04
N GLY A 193 -0.82 -15.44 -0.73
CA GLY A 193 -1.36 -15.26 0.62
C GLY A 193 -1.34 -13.84 1.17
N SER A 194 -0.75 -12.87 0.48
CA SER A 194 -0.79 -11.46 0.90
C SER A 194 -2.19 -10.86 0.67
N THR A 195 -2.68 -10.05 1.61
CA THR A 195 -3.89 -9.23 1.38
C THR A 195 -3.56 -8.11 0.42
N LEU A 196 -4.38 -7.87 -0.61
CA LEU A 196 -4.15 -6.83 -1.61
C LEU A 196 -5.28 -5.81 -1.60
N ILE A 197 -4.93 -4.54 -1.41
CA ILE A 197 -5.87 -3.42 -1.48
C ILE A 197 -5.36 -2.47 -2.57
N ILE A 198 -6.15 -2.32 -3.65
CA ILE A 198 -5.82 -1.43 -4.76
C ILE A 198 -6.78 -0.26 -4.75
N ILE A 199 -6.26 0.95 -4.64
CA ILE A 199 -7.01 2.18 -4.87
C ILE A 199 -6.78 2.60 -6.30
N THR A 200 -7.86 2.79 -7.04
CA THR A 200 -7.78 3.22 -8.43
C THR A 200 -9.05 3.92 -8.90
N HIS A 201 -8.92 4.75 -9.92
CA HIS A 201 -10.06 5.28 -10.69
C HIS A 201 -10.27 4.51 -11.99
N ASP A 202 -9.36 3.59 -12.35
CA ASP A 202 -9.47 2.73 -13.52
C ASP A 202 -10.41 1.55 -13.26
N ALA A 203 -11.52 1.49 -14.00
CA ALA A 203 -12.52 0.44 -13.88
C ALA A 203 -12.00 -0.94 -14.29
N GLU A 204 -11.06 -1.01 -15.25
CA GLU A 204 -10.50 -2.30 -15.70
C GLU A 204 -9.54 -2.87 -14.65
N VAL A 205 -8.72 -2.03 -14.03
CA VAL A 205 -7.90 -2.43 -12.88
C VAL A 205 -8.79 -2.89 -11.73
N ALA A 206 -9.85 -2.14 -11.44
CA ALA A 206 -10.77 -2.46 -10.34
C ALA A 206 -11.49 -3.81 -10.51
N LYS A 207 -11.82 -4.22 -11.74
CA LYS A 207 -12.44 -5.52 -12.05
C LYS A 207 -11.52 -6.72 -11.77
N ARG A 208 -10.21 -6.50 -11.68
CA ARG A 208 -9.24 -7.56 -11.46
C ARG A 208 -9.21 -8.07 -10.01
N ALA A 209 -9.64 -7.25 -9.06
CA ALA A 209 -9.78 -7.65 -7.65
C ALA A 209 -11.05 -8.48 -7.42
N LYS A 210 -11.02 -9.36 -6.41
CA LYS A 210 -12.16 -10.24 -6.08
C LYS A 210 -13.38 -9.48 -5.56
N ARG A 211 -13.16 -8.36 -4.86
CA ARG A 211 -14.21 -7.49 -4.32
C ARG A 211 -13.94 -6.04 -4.66
N LYS A 212 -15.02 -5.33 -4.99
CA LYS A 212 -14.99 -3.90 -5.28
C LYS A 212 -15.74 -3.14 -4.20
N VAL A 213 -15.13 -2.09 -3.68
CA VAL A 213 -15.71 -1.11 -2.77
C VAL A 213 -15.78 0.23 -3.49
N ILE A 214 -16.95 0.85 -3.51
CA ILE A 214 -17.14 2.15 -4.16
C ILE A 214 -17.25 3.22 -3.08
N ILE A 215 -16.48 4.31 -3.25
CA ILE A 215 -16.54 5.47 -2.37
C ILE A 215 -17.04 6.66 -3.14
N ALA A 216 -18.08 7.30 -2.61
CA ALA A 216 -18.62 8.58 -3.09
C ALA A 216 -18.87 9.50 -1.91
N ASP A 217 -18.40 10.75 -2.00
CA ASP A 217 -18.61 11.81 -1.01
C ASP A 217 -18.31 11.36 0.43
N GLY A 218 -17.20 10.63 0.61
CA GLY A 218 -16.76 10.14 1.90
C GLY A 218 -17.51 8.92 2.44
N LYS A 219 -18.41 8.30 1.67
CA LYS A 219 -19.22 7.12 2.06
C LYS A 219 -18.98 5.92 1.16
N ILE A 220 -19.19 4.72 1.69
CA ILE A 220 -19.30 3.50 0.87
C ILE A 220 -20.71 3.42 0.31
N VAL A 221 -20.83 3.16 -1.00
CA VAL A 221 -22.09 3.08 -1.76
C VAL A 221 -22.20 1.76 -2.52
#